data_865e3a3f70cffac4bc09b9ee65024052
#
_entry.id   865e3a3f70cffac4bc09b9ee65024052
#
_cell.length_a   1.000
_cell.length_b   1.000
_cell.length_c   1.000
_cell.angle_alpha   90.00
_cell.angle_beta   90.00
_cell.angle_gamma   90.00
#
_symmetry.space_group_name_H-M   'P 1'
#
loop_
_entity.id
_entity.type
_entity.pdbx_description
1 polymer ?
#
loop_
_entity_poly.entity_id
_entity_poly.type
_entity_poly.pdbx_seq_one_letter_code
_entity_poly.pdbx_strand_id
1 'polypeptide(L)'
;MFACVPTDAAIVLLDYFGETHVTSNNVERTLIVTSDDGRSYNIAMRPLEEAITNSDGSVSIPLEYLFLNNTREDVFVKYNEYSNVIWGRTMEEIPRNITAKIKEYGIIPAGIYSINFEVQATDVETNEIVSNSSFNLQFIVPVVHELNTYSNEPQIKVSVEDAFKRNHKIANEISPMIYVRSNTDWVLTLDTTDFDTSIGNYYVRTTTASDKVTSRLQEKALIVPNREIILARGKAPAQNEFVTVEFSIEGSNGNIIPAGNYVNKVKYVLREGEE
;
A
#
# COMPACT_ATOMS: atom_id res chain seq x y z
N MET A 1 32.90 10.27 -54.37
CA MET A 1 33.22 10.02 -52.95
C MET A 1 31.90 9.82 -52.23
N PHE A 2 31.41 8.61 -52.12
CA PHE A 2 30.16 8.28 -51.44
C PHE A 2 30.49 8.19 -49.96
N ALA A 3 29.87 9.06 -49.17
CA ALA A 3 29.90 8.93 -47.72
C ALA A 3 29.17 7.63 -47.35
N CYS A 4 29.90 6.68 -46.82
CA CYS A 4 29.33 5.50 -46.16
C CYS A 4 28.60 6.01 -44.92
N VAL A 5 27.29 6.01 -44.95
CA VAL A 5 26.48 6.16 -43.72
C VAL A 5 26.68 4.87 -42.94
N PRO A 6 27.14 4.89 -41.71
CA PRO A 6 27.17 3.69 -40.92
C PRO A 6 25.74 3.24 -40.68
N THR A 7 25.31 2.23 -41.42
CA THR A 7 24.15 1.43 -41.15
C THR A 7 24.61 0.40 -40.16
N ASP A 8 24.12 0.47 -38.96
CA ASP A 8 24.05 -0.57 -37.90
C ASP A 8 24.49 -0.01 -36.55
N ALA A 9 23.75 1.00 -36.08
CA ALA A 9 23.75 1.24 -34.64
C ALA A 9 22.92 0.12 -34.00
N ALA A 10 23.58 -0.73 -33.22
CA ALA A 10 22.91 -1.74 -32.43
C ALA A 10 21.77 -1.11 -31.60
N ILE A 11 20.58 -1.67 -31.69
CA ILE A 11 19.44 -1.18 -30.94
C ILE A 11 19.37 -2.01 -29.64
N VAL A 12 19.65 -1.38 -28.52
CA VAL A 12 19.44 -1.94 -27.21
C VAL A 12 18.10 -1.44 -26.71
N LEU A 13 17.16 -2.35 -26.51
CA LEU A 13 15.80 -2.07 -26.07
C LEU A 13 15.64 -2.42 -24.59
N LEU A 14 15.05 -1.49 -23.84
CA LEU A 14 14.50 -1.78 -22.52
C LEU A 14 12.97 -1.83 -22.62
N ASP A 15 12.38 -2.85 -22.05
CA ASP A 15 10.93 -3.00 -21.94
C ASP A 15 10.55 -3.57 -20.57
N TYR A 16 9.27 -3.53 -20.26
CA TYR A 16 8.75 -4.06 -19.01
C TYR A 16 8.44 -5.56 -19.11
N PHE A 17 8.74 -6.29 -18.05
CA PHE A 17 8.33 -7.68 -17.89
C PHE A 17 7.37 -7.83 -16.72
N GLY A 18 6.10 -8.14 -17.03
CA GLY A 18 5.06 -8.33 -16.03
C GLY A 18 4.59 -7.02 -15.37
N GLU A 19 3.89 -7.17 -14.26
CA GLU A 19 3.31 -6.07 -13.51
C GLU A 19 4.25 -5.58 -12.40
N THR A 20 3.93 -4.42 -11.79
CA THR A 20 4.58 -3.95 -10.58
C THR A 20 4.20 -4.87 -9.43
N HIS A 21 5.19 -5.42 -8.75
CA HIS A 21 4.99 -6.24 -7.55
C HIS A 21 5.17 -5.41 -6.29
N VAL A 22 4.13 -5.39 -5.43
CA VAL A 22 4.11 -4.61 -4.20
C VAL A 22 4.04 -5.54 -3.01
N THR A 23 5.00 -5.41 -2.11
CA THR A 23 5.00 -6.06 -0.80
C THR A 23 4.86 -5.00 0.31
N SER A 24 4.86 -5.43 1.56
CA SER A 24 4.72 -4.51 2.71
C SER A 24 5.74 -3.37 2.73
N ASN A 25 6.95 -3.58 2.23
CA ASN A 25 8.06 -2.61 2.33
C ASN A 25 8.77 -2.34 1.01
N ASN A 26 8.40 -3.04 -0.08
CA ASN A 26 9.09 -2.92 -1.35
C ASN A 26 8.11 -2.82 -2.50
N VAL A 27 8.47 -2.01 -3.49
CA VAL A 27 7.82 -1.97 -4.79
C VAL A 27 8.85 -2.37 -5.83
N GLU A 28 8.55 -3.37 -6.64
CA GLU A 28 9.48 -3.95 -7.61
C GLU A 28 8.89 -3.94 -9.02
N ARG A 29 9.74 -3.63 -10.01
CA ARG A 29 9.42 -3.72 -11.44
C ARG A 29 10.57 -4.39 -12.17
N THR A 30 10.26 -5.39 -12.98
CA THR A 30 11.26 -6.06 -13.81
C THR A 30 11.31 -5.43 -15.18
N LEU A 31 12.53 -5.18 -15.66
CA LEU A 31 12.85 -4.70 -16.98
C LEU A 31 13.58 -5.80 -17.75
N ILE A 32 13.32 -5.89 -19.04
CA ILE A 32 14.05 -6.76 -19.96
C ILE A 32 14.95 -5.91 -20.82
N VAL A 33 16.20 -6.33 -20.99
CA VAL A 33 17.14 -5.73 -21.91
C VAL A 33 17.41 -6.72 -23.04
N THR A 34 17.20 -6.29 -24.26
CA THR A 34 17.45 -7.07 -25.49
C THR A 34 18.33 -6.28 -26.46
N SER A 35 19.07 -6.99 -27.28
CA SER A 35 19.88 -6.46 -28.38
C SER A 35 19.49 -7.17 -29.66
N ASP A 36 19.55 -6.47 -30.77
CA ASP A 36 19.17 -6.98 -32.09
C ASP A 36 20.30 -7.70 -32.85
N ASP A 37 21.54 -7.58 -32.37
CA ASP A 37 22.74 -8.06 -33.06
C ASP A 37 23.48 -9.19 -32.35
N GLY A 38 22.97 -9.66 -31.20
CA GLY A 38 23.55 -10.77 -30.44
C GLY A 38 24.91 -10.50 -29.77
N ARG A 39 25.38 -9.25 -29.78
CA ARG A 39 26.64 -8.88 -29.13
C ARG A 39 26.51 -8.68 -27.64
N SER A 40 27.66 -8.61 -26.99
CA SER A 40 27.73 -8.34 -25.55
C SER A 40 27.90 -6.87 -25.25
N TYR A 41 27.05 -6.34 -24.39
CA TYR A 41 27.06 -4.93 -23.99
C TYR A 41 27.12 -4.76 -22.50
N ASN A 42 27.86 -3.74 -22.04
CA ASN A 42 27.68 -3.16 -20.73
C ASN A 42 26.56 -2.15 -20.79
N ILE A 43 25.60 -2.25 -19.89
CA ILE A 43 24.47 -1.31 -19.79
C ILE A 43 24.65 -0.47 -18.54
N ALA A 44 24.66 0.84 -18.74
CA ALA A 44 24.66 1.82 -17.67
C ALA A 44 23.40 2.68 -17.72
N MET A 45 22.85 3.00 -16.57
CA MET A 45 21.65 3.84 -16.43
C MET A 45 21.96 5.05 -15.56
N ARG A 46 21.50 6.21 -15.99
CA ARG A 46 21.65 7.50 -15.30
C ARG A 46 20.28 8.12 -15.08
N PRO A 47 19.83 8.35 -13.82
CA PRO A 47 18.58 9.05 -13.58
C PRO A 47 18.72 10.53 -13.95
N LEU A 48 17.70 11.07 -14.58
CA LEU A 48 17.63 12.47 -15.02
C LEU A 48 16.89 13.38 -14.03
N GLU A 49 16.25 12.80 -13.02
CA GLU A 49 15.59 13.49 -11.91
C GLU A 49 16.19 13.07 -10.56
N GLU A 50 16.03 13.92 -9.54
CA GLU A 50 16.53 13.68 -8.18
C GLU A 50 15.63 12.76 -7.35
N ALA A 51 14.42 12.48 -7.85
CA ALA A 51 13.44 11.68 -7.16
C ALA A 51 12.47 11.00 -8.14
N ILE A 52 11.84 9.93 -7.68
CA ILE A 52 10.70 9.30 -8.34
C ILE A 52 9.45 10.06 -7.91
N THR A 53 8.65 10.54 -8.86
CA THR A 53 7.45 11.32 -8.55
C THR A 53 6.19 10.62 -9.03
N ASN A 54 5.10 10.79 -8.30
CA ASN A 54 3.80 10.35 -8.79
C ASN A 54 3.26 11.31 -9.86
N SER A 55 2.25 10.86 -10.60
CA SER A 55 1.73 11.55 -11.77
C SER A 55 1.17 12.96 -11.50
N ASP A 56 0.74 13.26 -10.27
CA ASP A 56 0.24 14.57 -9.85
C ASP A 56 1.29 15.43 -9.12
N GLY A 57 2.49 14.89 -8.90
CA GLY A 57 3.59 15.60 -8.24
C GLY A 57 3.44 15.74 -6.72
N SER A 58 2.40 15.15 -6.10
CA SER A 58 2.14 15.28 -4.66
C SER A 58 3.08 14.44 -3.79
N VAL A 59 3.65 13.36 -4.35
CA VAL A 59 4.56 12.43 -3.65
C VAL A 59 5.88 12.36 -4.40
N SER A 60 6.98 12.51 -3.67
CA SER A 60 8.35 12.42 -4.18
C SER A 60 9.15 11.45 -3.33
N ILE A 61 9.71 10.42 -3.99
CA ILE A 61 10.52 9.37 -3.35
C ILE A 61 11.98 9.62 -3.71
N PRO A 62 12.86 9.95 -2.75
CA PRO A 62 14.27 10.19 -2.99
C PRO A 62 14.98 8.99 -3.64
N LEU A 63 16.00 9.25 -4.47
CA LEU A 63 16.76 8.19 -5.16
C LEU A 63 17.49 7.23 -4.23
N GLU A 64 17.75 7.60 -2.98
CA GLU A 64 18.38 6.72 -1.99
C GLU A 64 17.56 5.46 -1.69
N TYR A 65 16.25 5.47 -2.03
CA TYR A 65 15.36 4.32 -1.91
C TYR A 65 15.24 3.50 -3.20
N LEU A 66 15.82 3.97 -4.32
CA LEU A 66 15.79 3.30 -5.61
C LEU A 66 17.05 2.45 -5.83
N PHE A 67 16.84 1.19 -6.11
CA PHE A 67 17.89 0.22 -6.43
C PHE A 67 17.60 -0.45 -7.76
N LEU A 68 18.64 -0.69 -8.54
CA LEU A 68 18.60 -1.52 -9.73
C LEU A 68 19.35 -2.82 -9.45
N ASN A 69 18.68 -3.96 -9.53
CA ASN A 69 19.27 -5.27 -9.25
C ASN A 69 19.45 -6.06 -10.55
N ASN A 70 20.66 -6.51 -10.80
CA ASN A 70 21.03 -7.26 -12.00
C ASN A 70 21.18 -8.78 -11.77
N THR A 71 20.50 -9.35 -10.79
CA THR A 71 20.59 -10.75 -10.36
C THR A 71 21.77 -11.08 -9.42
N ARG A 72 22.70 -10.18 -9.22
CA ARG A 72 23.88 -10.40 -8.35
C ARG A 72 23.90 -9.46 -7.15
N GLU A 73 23.60 -8.21 -7.39
CA GLU A 73 23.70 -7.14 -6.38
C GLU A 73 22.71 -6.03 -6.65
N ASP A 74 22.38 -5.30 -5.59
CA ASP A 74 21.63 -4.06 -5.68
C ASP A 74 22.59 -2.93 -6.02
N VAL A 75 22.35 -2.27 -7.13
CA VAL A 75 23.12 -1.11 -7.59
C VAL A 75 22.38 0.15 -7.14
N PHE A 76 23.04 0.97 -6.35
CA PHE A 76 22.53 2.29 -5.99
C PHE A 76 22.55 3.22 -7.20
N VAL A 77 21.48 3.98 -7.38
CA VAL A 77 21.44 5.03 -8.40
C VAL A 77 21.64 6.39 -7.76
N LYS A 78 22.40 7.24 -8.43
CA LYS A 78 22.64 8.61 -8.02
C LYS A 78 22.27 9.57 -9.13
N TYR A 79 21.70 10.69 -8.75
CA TYR A 79 21.31 11.73 -9.68
C TYR A 79 22.47 12.13 -10.61
N ASN A 80 22.20 12.12 -11.91
CA ASN A 80 23.11 12.50 -12.97
C ASN A 80 24.43 11.70 -13.03
N GLU A 81 24.50 10.51 -12.37
CA GLU A 81 25.65 9.60 -12.47
C GLU A 81 25.24 8.29 -13.15
N TYR A 82 26.08 7.78 -14.05
CA TYR A 82 25.87 6.46 -14.63
C TYR A 82 26.21 5.36 -13.64
N SER A 83 25.28 4.43 -13.48
CA SER A 83 25.45 3.21 -12.71
C SER A 83 25.40 2.02 -13.66
N ASN A 84 26.43 1.17 -13.64
CA ASN A 84 26.45 -0.04 -14.45
C ASN A 84 25.50 -1.07 -13.88
N VAL A 85 24.52 -1.49 -14.68
CA VAL A 85 23.47 -2.43 -14.27
C VAL A 85 23.62 -3.80 -14.95
N ILE A 86 24.31 -3.89 -16.08
CA ILE A 86 24.70 -5.13 -16.74
C ILE A 86 26.15 -5.04 -17.18
N TRP A 87 26.92 -6.10 -16.89
CA TRP A 87 28.34 -6.20 -17.21
C TRP A 87 28.58 -7.32 -18.20
N GLY A 88 29.17 -7.01 -19.35
CA GLY A 88 29.88 -7.89 -20.27
C GLY A 88 29.30 -9.26 -20.54
N ARG A 89 28.00 -9.39 -20.73
CA ARG A 89 27.36 -10.66 -21.06
C ARG A 89 26.66 -10.59 -22.40
N THR A 90 26.85 -11.66 -23.18
CA THR A 90 26.15 -11.89 -24.44
C THR A 90 24.64 -11.81 -24.19
N MET A 91 23.95 -11.01 -24.98
CA MET A 91 22.50 -10.88 -24.97
C MET A 91 21.83 -11.85 -25.97
N GLU A 92 22.55 -12.87 -26.40
CA GLU A 92 22.02 -13.89 -27.28
C GLU A 92 20.84 -14.62 -26.62
N GLU A 93 19.72 -14.68 -27.31
CA GLU A 93 18.53 -15.49 -27.09
C GLU A 93 17.83 -15.39 -25.72
N ILE A 94 18.52 -15.00 -24.65
CA ILE A 94 17.93 -14.89 -23.32
C ILE A 94 17.95 -13.43 -22.87
N PRO A 95 16.78 -12.79 -22.77
CA PRO A 95 16.68 -11.43 -22.24
C PRO A 95 17.32 -11.33 -20.86
N ARG A 96 18.04 -10.26 -20.59
CA ARG A 96 18.58 -9.98 -19.25
C ARG A 96 17.57 -9.16 -18.47
N ASN A 97 17.34 -9.58 -17.24
CA ASN A 97 16.41 -8.91 -16.36
C ASN A 97 17.17 -7.95 -15.44
N ILE A 98 16.66 -6.74 -15.35
CA ILE A 98 16.98 -5.77 -14.32
C ILE A 98 15.74 -5.60 -13.48
N THR A 99 15.83 -5.75 -12.16
CA THR A 99 14.72 -5.44 -11.28
C THR A 99 14.95 -4.09 -10.63
N ALA A 100 14.10 -3.12 -10.97
CA ALA A 100 14.06 -1.83 -10.28
C ALA A 100 13.25 -2.00 -8.98
N LYS A 101 13.79 -1.53 -7.86
CA LYS A 101 13.19 -1.70 -6.53
C LYS A 101 13.17 -0.39 -5.76
N ILE A 102 12.01 -0.07 -5.18
CA ILE A 102 11.93 0.94 -4.13
C ILE A 102 11.88 0.18 -2.80
N LYS A 103 12.88 0.38 -1.94
CA LYS A 103 13.03 -0.33 -0.68
C LYS A 103 13.00 0.61 0.51
N GLU A 104 12.44 0.12 1.62
CA GLU A 104 12.54 0.77 2.95
C GLU A 104 11.97 2.19 3.04
N TYR A 105 11.24 2.65 2.02
CA TYR A 105 10.59 3.97 2.04
C TYR A 105 9.37 4.01 2.98
N GLY A 106 8.85 2.83 3.35
CA GLY A 106 7.61 2.68 4.09
C GLY A 106 6.43 2.39 3.16
N ILE A 107 5.23 2.81 3.55
CA ILE A 107 4.04 2.64 2.71
C ILE A 107 4.01 3.71 1.63
N ILE A 108 4.07 3.27 0.38
CA ILE A 108 3.96 4.14 -0.79
C ILE A 108 2.47 4.34 -1.10
N PRO A 109 1.97 5.58 -1.19
CA PRO A 109 0.60 5.85 -1.62
C PRO A 109 0.28 5.19 -2.97
N ALA A 110 -0.98 4.80 -3.18
CA ALA A 110 -1.41 4.26 -4.46
C ALA A 110 -1.24 5.30 -5.58
N GLY A 111 -0.84 4.85 -6.76
CA GLY A 111 -0.63 5.75 -7.89
C GLY A 111 0.40 5.26 -8.89
N ILE A 112 0.64 6.08 -9.91
CA ILE A 112 1.67 5.84 -10.92
C ILE A 112 2.86 6.74 -10.60
N TYR A 113 4.00 6.12 -10.38
CA TYR A 113 5.27 6.78 -10.08
C TYR A 113 6.22 6.62 -11.25
N SER A 114 6.96 7.65 -11.61
CA SER A 114 7.89 7.58 -12.73
C SER A 114 9.18 8.36 -12.48
N ILE A 115 10.22 7.96 -13.22
CA ILE A 115 11.50 8.63 -13.31
C ILE A 115 12.13 8.36 -14.67
N ASN A 116 12.74 9.37 -15.27
CA ASN A 116 13.44 9.22 -16.53
C ASN A 116 14.90 8.84 -16.33
N PHE A 117 15.35 7.91 -17.15
CA PHE A 117 16.74 7.49 -17.24
C PHE A 117 17.30 7.76 -18.64
N GLU A 118 18.54 8.11 -18.68
CA GLU A 118 19.38 7.92 -19.85
C GLU A 118 20.06 6.54 -19.75
N VAL A 119 19.96 5.76 -20.82
CA VAL A 119 20.48 4.38 -20.90
C VAL A 119 21.58 4.36 -21.94
N GLN A 120 22.75 3.92 -21.53
CA GLN A 120 23.94 3.83 -22.38
C GLN A 120 24.35 2.36 -22.53
N ALA A 121 24.55 1.93 -23.77
CA ALA A 121 25.12 0.63 -24.07
C ALA A 121 26.54 0.82 -24.65
N THR A 122 27.50 0.11 -24.08
CA THR A 122 28.90 0.10 -24.49
C THR A 122 29.28 -1.29 -24.95
N ASP A 123 29.77 -1.43 -26.16
CA ASP A 123 30.27 -2.69 -26.70
C ASP A 123 31.46 -3.20 -25.88
N VAL A 124 31.42 -4.46 -25.47
CA VAL A 124 32.45 -5.06 -24.58
C VAL A 124 33.78 -5.23 -25.31
N GLU A 125 33.77 -5.49 -26.61
CA GLU A 125 35.00 -5.77 -27.38
C GLU A 125 35.69 -4.47 -27.79
N THR A 126 34.94 -3.48 -28.26
CA THR A 126 35.50 -2.22 -28.75
C THR A 126 35.58 -1.14 -27.69
N ASN A 127 34.87 -1.28 -26.61
CA ASN A 127 34.66 -0.29 -25.55
C ASN A 127 34.10 1.05 -26.06
N GLU A 128 33.35 0.99 -27.18
CA GLU A 128 32.66 2.15 -27.76
C GLU A 128 31.23 2.20 -27.33
N ILE A 129 30.72 3.42 -27.15
CA ILE A 129 29.28 3.65 -26.91
C ILE A 129 28.53 3.43 -28.23
N VAL A 130 27.70 2.41 -28.29
CA VAL A 130 26.95 2.02 -29.48
C VAL A 130 25.49 2.51 -29.45
N SER A 131 24.96 2.74 -28.27
CA SER A 131 23.60 3.24 -28.11
C SER A 131 23.49 4.19 -26.92
N ASN A 132 22.68 5.23 -27.09
CA ASN A 132 22.27 6.13 -26.03
C ASN A 132 20.79 6.44 -26.24
N SER A 133 19.95 6.07 -25.29
CA SER A 133 18.50 6.19 -25.36
C SER A 133 17.93 6.71 -24.03
N SER A 134 16.69 7.16 -24.07
CA SER A 134 15.95 7.53 -22.86
C SER A 134 14.93 6.44 -22.52
N PHE A 135 14.75 6.17 -21.23
CA PHE A 135 13.78 5.23 -20.71
C PHE A 135 13.02 5.84 -19.53
N ASN A 136 11.70 5.81 -19.59
CA ASN A 136 10.86 6.22 -18.46
C ASN A 136 10.50 5.00 -17.61
N LEU A 137 11.10 4.88 -16.43
CA LEU A 137 10.79 3.82 -15.47
C LEU A 137 9.52 4.18 -14.72
N GLN A 138 8.53 3.29 -14.77
CA GLN A 138 7.24 3.47 -14.08
C GLN A 138 6.97 2.33 -13.10
N PHE A 139 6.43 2.70 -11.95
CA PHE A 139 5.85 1.79 -10.97
C PHE A 139 4.36 2.09 -10.83
N ILE A 140 3.53 1.06 -10.94
CA ILE A 140 2.08 1.16 -10.70
C ILE A 140 1.82 0.57 -9.31
N VAL A 141 1.59 1.43 -8.33
CA VAL A 141 1.30 1.02 -6.96
C VAL A 141 -0.22 0.88 -6.81
N PRO A 142 -0.74 -0.35 -6.65
CA PRO A 142 -2.18 -0.55 -6.49
C PRO A 142 -2.67 -0.06 -5.14
N VAL A 143 -3.99 0.11 -5.02
CA VAL A 143 -4.65 0.35 -3.73
C VAL A 143 -4.50 -0.89 -2.85
N VAL A 144 -4.04 -0.70 -1.62
CA VAL A 144 -3.86 -1.74 -0.62
C VAL A 144 -4.55 -1.34 0.68
N HIS A 145 -5.50 -2.16 1.11
CA HIS A 145 -6.15 -2.04 2.41
C HIS A 145 -6.01 -3.34 3.19
N GLU A 146 -5.50 -3.25 4.40
CA GLU A 146 -5.41 -4.37 5.33
C GLU A 146 -6.09 -4.00 6.65
N LEU A 147 -6.90 -4.91 7.15
CA LEU A 147 -7.60 -4.78 8.41
C LEU A 147 -7.28 -5.98 9.30
N ASN A 148 -6.75 -5.71 10.48
CA ASN A 148 -6.48 -6.73 11.48
C ASN A 148 -7.25 -6.40 12.76
N THR A 149 -7.88 -7.42 13.35
CA THR A 149 -8.62 -7.28 14.60
C THR A 149 -8.15 -8.31 15.60
N TYR A 150 -8.03 -7.93 16.87
CA TYR A 150 -7.73 -8.88 17.95
C TYR A 150 -8.98 -9.60 18.46
N SER A 151 -10.16 -9.04 18.25
CA SER A 151 -11.44 -9.67 18.62
C SER A 151 -12.53 -9.18 17.68
N ASN A 152 -13.25 -10.11 17.05
CA ASN A 152 -14.36 -9.80 16.14
C ASN A 152 -15.72 -9.86 16.83
N GLU A 153 -15.79 -10.37 18.06
CA GLU A 153 -17.05 -10.58 18.76
C GLU A 153 -17.09 -9.74 20.04
N PRO A 154 -17.82 -8.62 20.04
CA PRO A 154 -18.04 -7.86 21.26
C PRO A 154 -18.87 -8.71 22.23
N GLN A 155 -18.30 -8.93 23.39
CA GLN A 155 -18.98 -9.62 24.50
C GLN A 155 -19.38 -8.59 25.56
N ILE A 156 -20.67 -8.57 25.91
CA ILE A 156 -21.20 -7.76 26.99
C ILE A 156 -21.71 -8.69 28.07
N LYS A 157 -21.09 -8.62 29.24
CA LYS A 157 -21.50 -9.39 30.40
C LYS A 157 -22.39 -8.53 31.30
N VAL A 158 -23.60 -8.99 31.51
CA VAL A 158 -24.56 -8.37 32.43
C VAL A 158 -24.55 -9.13 33.72
N SER A 159 -24.08 -8.53 34.81
CA SER A 159 -24.12 -9.15 36.15
C SER A 159 -25.57 -9.17 36.67
N VAL A 160 -25.81 -10.04 37.69
CA VAL A 160 -27.13 -10.06 38.35
C VAL A 160 -27.45 -8.71 38.97
N GLU A 161 -26.47 -8.03 39.56
CA GLU A 161 -26.63 -6.71 40.17
C GLU A 161 -27.01 -5.64 39.10
N ASP A 162 -26.35 -5.65 37.94
CA ASP A 162 -26.62 -4.73 36.86
C ASP A 162 -27.98 -4.97 36.22
N ALA A 163 -28.44 -6.21 36.17
CA ALA A 163 -29.74 -6.58 35.64
C ALA A 163 -30.92 -5.91 36.40
N PHE A 164 -30.73 -5.53 37.66
CA PHE A 164 -31.76 -4.83 38.45
C PHE A 164 -31.69 -3.31 38.36
N LYS A 165 -30.66 -2.74 37.69
CA LYS A 165 -30.52 -1.29 37.51
C LYS A 165 -31.29 -0.84 36.29
N ARG A 166 -32.36 -0.08 36.46
CA ARG A 166 -33.12 0.53 35.36
C ARG A 166 -32.27 1.59 34.67
N ASN A 167 -32.33 1.66 33.34
CA ASN A 167 -31.59 2.62 32.51
C ASN A 167 -30.06 2.57 32.72
N HIS A 168 -29.53 1.44 33.16
CA HIS A 168 -28.10 1.28 33.31
C HIS A 168 -27.45 0.94 31.96
N LYS A 169 -26.39 1.67 31.66
CA LYS A 169 -25.54 1.39 30.49
C LYS A 169 -24.48 0.39 30.90
N ILE A 170 -24.42 -0.73 30.20
CA ILE A 170 -23.42 -1.75 30.39
C ILE A 170 -22.52 -1.74 29.17
N ALA A 171 -21.23 -1.52 29.37
CA ALA A 171 -20.21 -1.58 28.31
C ALA A 171 -19.59 -2.97 28.22
N ASN A 172 -19.00 -3.29 27.07
CA ASN A 172 -18.21 -4.48 26.91
C ASN A 172 -16.96 -4.46 27.82
N GLU A 173 -16.58 -5.63 28.34
CA GLU A 173 -15.39 -5.77 29.18
C GLU A 173 -14.10 -5.55 28.41
N ILE A 174 -14.07 -5.99 27.14
CA ILE A 174 -12.92 -5.87 26.24
C ILE A 174 -13.39 -5.15 24.98
N SER A 175 -12.81 -3.98 24.73
CA SER A 175 -13.07 -3.21 23.50
C SER A 175 -12.24 -3.76 22.35
N PRO A 176 -12.85 -4.20 21.26
CA PRO A 176 -12.12 -4.59 20.05
C PRO A 176 -11.19 -3.48 19.58
N MET A 177 -9.95 -3.84 19.28
CA MET A 177 -8.98 -2.94 18.70
C MET A 177 -8.74 -3.35 17.25
N ILE A 178 -8.95 -2.40 16.35
CA ILE A 178 -8.86 -2.60 14.92
C ILE A 178 -7.63 -1.87 14.42
N TYR A 179 -6.75 -2.59 13.75
CA TYR A 179 -5.58 -2.03 13.10
C TYR A 179 -5.85 -1.85 11.62
N VAL A 180 -5.55 -0.66 11.14
CA VAL A 180 -5.72 -0.26 9.74
C VAL A 180 -4.36 -0.02 9.12
N ARG A 181 -4.16 -0.63 7.96
CA ARG A 181 -3.07 -0.32 7.05
C ARG A 181 -3.66 0.04 5.69
N SER A 182 -3.28 1.19 5.16
CA SER A 182 -3.82 1.69 3.89
C SER A 182 -2.83 2.61 3.22
N ASN A 183 -2.73 2.50 1.90
CA ASN A 183 -1.94 3.42 1.07
C ASN A 183 -2.80 4.45 0.33
N THR A 184 -4.11 4.49 0.60
CA THR A 184 -5.03 5.57 0.23
C THR A 184 -5.76 6.07 1.47
N ASP A 185 -6.43 7.19 1.37
CA ASP A 185 -7.38 7.64 2.38
C ASP A 185 -8.43 6.54 2.60
N TRP A 186 -8.89 6.38 3.82
CA TRP A 186 -9.69 5.22 4.19
C TRP A 186 -10.90 5.54 5.06
N VAL A 187 -11.90 4.67 4.97
CA VAL A 187 -13.09 4.67 5.81
C VAL A 187 -13.25 3.29 6.45
N LEU A 188 -13.35 3.27 7.78
CA LEU A 188 -13.69 2.09 8.56
C LEU A 188 -15.16 2.13 8.94
N THR A 189 -15.89 1.07 8.63
CA THR A 189 -17.31 0.96 8.91
C THR A 189 -17.65 -0.33 9.67
N LEU A 190 -18.78 -0.30 10.38
CA LEU A 190 -19.42 -1.44 11.01
C LEU A 190 -20.62 -1.85 10.17
N ASP A 191 -20.60 -3.06 9.65
CA ASP A 191 -21.75 -3.69 9.02
C ASP A 191 -22.59 -4.36 10.11
N THR A 192 -23.86 -3.99 10.21
CA THR A 192 -24.79 -4.46 11.26
C THR A 192 -25.85 -5.42 10.73
N THR A 193 -25.61 -6.05 9.57
CA THR A 193 -26.59 -6.93 8.92
C THR A 193 -27.02 -8.08 9.83
N ASP A 194 -26.06 -8.70 10.53
CA ASP A 194 -26.31 -9.86 11.40
C ASP A 194 -26.38 -9.46 12.89
N PHE A 195 -26.56 -8.19 13.21
CA PHE A 195 -26.52 -7.71 14.58
C PHE A 195 -27.88 -7.95 15.28
N ASP A 196 -27.87 -8.69 16.40
CA ASP A 196 -29.07 -8.97 17.18
C ASP A 196 -29.33 -7.87 18.22
N THR A 197 -30.48 -7.19 18.08
CA THR A 197 -30.96 -6.14 18.99
C THR A 197 -32.17 -6.58 19.82
N SER A 198 -32.48 -7.88 19.87
CA SER A 198 -33.69 -8.40 20.56
C SER A 198 -33.72 -8.12 22.06
N ILE A 199 -32.57 -7.90 22.70
CA ILE A 199 -32.41 -7.78 24.15
C ILE A 199 -32.47 -6.31 24.61
N GLY A 200 -32.07 -5.37 23.79
CA GLY A 200 -32.01 -3.97 24.16
C GLY A 200 -31.45 -3.08 23.06
N ASN A 201 -31.24 -1.83 23.37
CA ASN A 201 -30.64 -0.87 22.48
C ASN A 201 -29.12 -0.96 22.59
N TYR A 202 -28.46 -1.30 21.51
CA TYR A 202 -27.00 -1.33 21.45
C TYR A 202 -26.45 -0.03 20.89
N TYR A 203 -25.36 0.41 21.44
CA TYR A 203 -24.65 1.61 21.00
C TYR A 203 -23.21 1.30 20.74
N VAL A 204 -22.63 2.06 19.81
CA VAL A 204 -21.21 1.98 19.47
C VAL A 204 -20.59 3.37 19.51
N ARG A 205 -19.35 3.46 19.95
CA ARG A 205 -18.50 4.64 19.81
C ARG A 205 -17.05 4.20 19.54
N THR A 206 -16.21 5.12 19.11
CA THR A 206 -14.81 4.83 18.84
C THR A 206 -13.88 5.78 19.56
N THR A 207 -12.71 5.26 19.93
CA THR A 207 -11.58 6.02 20.45
C THR A 207 -10.31 5.66 19.69
N THR A 208 -9.40 6.62 19.57
CA THR A 208 -8.08 6.42 18.99
C THR A 208 -7.13 7.49 19.52
N ALA A 209 -5.84 7.17 19.57
CA ALA A 209 -4.77 8.11 19.80
C ALA A 209 -3.96 8.41 18.53
N SER A 210 -4.36 7.82 17.39
CA SER A 210 -3.67 8.01 16.13
C SER A 210 -3.95 9.38 15.53
N ASP A 211 -2.90 10.10 15.11
CA ASP A 211 -2.96 11.39 14.43
C ASP A 211 -3.39 11.28 12.95
N LYS A 212 -3.30 10.09 12.36
CA LYS A 212 -3.76 9.81 11.01
C LYS A 212 -5.27 9.61 10.91
N VAL A 213 -5.94 9.39 12.03
CA VAL A 213 -7.41 9.30 12.07
C VAL A 213 -8.00 10.70 12.09
N THR A 214 -8.57 11.13 10.96
CA THR A 214 -9.09 12.49 10.76
C THR A 214 -10.46 12.71 11.37
N SER A 215 -11.28 11.66 11.41
CA SER A 215 -12.58 11.68 12.09
C SER A 215 -12.91 10.33 12.70
N ARG A 216 -13.70 10.35 13.77
CA ARG A 216 -14.15 9.16 14.49
C ARG A 216 -15.53 9.37 15.07
N LEU A 217 -16.20 8.28 15.35
CA LEU A 217 -17.48 8.28 16.05
C LEU A 217 -17.28 8.56 17.55
N GLN A 218 -17.21 9.82 17.92
CA GLN A 218 -16.93 10.26 19.32
C GLN A 218 -18.13 10.07 20.23
N GLU A 219 -19.31 10.42 19.74
CA GLU A 219 -20.54 10.20 20.47
C GLU A 219 -21.08 8.79 20.20
N LYS A 220 -21.79 8.24 21.16
CA LYS A 220 -22.40 6.94 20.98
C LYS A 220 -23.51 7.00 19.92
N ALA A 221 -23.46 6.11 18.94
CA ALA A 221 -24.50 5.93 17.94
C ALA A 221 -25.31 4.67 18.24
N LEU A 222 -26.63 4.76 18.08
CA LEU A 222 -27.52 3.61 18.18
C LEU A 222 -27.25 2.65 17.02
N ILE A 223 -27.05 1.38 17.33
CA ILE A 223 -26.94 0.33 16.31
C ILE A 223 -28.34 -0.03 15.83
N VAL A 224 -28.57 0.17 14.55
CA VAL A 224 -29.78 -0.24 13.85
C VAL A 224 -29.41 -1.38 12.91
N PRO A 225 -30.07 -2.56 13.01
CA PRO A 225 -29.81 -3.68 12.10
C PRO A 225 -29.93 -3.30 10.63
N ASN A 226 -29.15 -3.93 9.77
CA ASN A 226 -29.10 -3.71 8.33
C ASN A 226 -28.70 -2.28 7.93
N ARG A 227 -27.87 -1.63 8.72
CA ARG A 227 -27.27 -0.33 8.42
C ARG A 227 -25.76 -0.39 8.58
N GLU A 228 -25.08 0.40 7.76
CA GLU A 228 -23.65 0.63 7.91
C GLU A 228 -23.42 1.86 8.80
N ILE A 229 -22.48 1.74 9.74
CA ILE A 229 -22.10 2.83 10.65
C ILE A 229 -20.63 3.17 10.39
N ILE A 230 -20.35 4.42 10.06
CA ILE A 230 -18.98 4.90 9.91
C ILE A 230 -18.35 5.03 11.31
N LEU A 231 -17.32 4.25 11.54
CA LEU A 231 -16.56 4.23 12.79
C LEU A 231 -15.44 5.26 12.82
N ALA A 232 -14.69 5.35 11.72
CA ALA A 232 -13.56 6.27 11.59
C ALA A 232 -13.22 6.54 10.13
N ARG A 233 -12.52 7.64 9.88
CA ARG A 233 -11.88 7.99 8.62
C ARG A 233 -10.44 8.36 8.90
N GLY A 234 -9.55 8.12 7.95
CA GLY A 234 -8.14 8.49 8.09
C GLY A 234 -7.47 8.78 6.77
N LYS A 235 -6.26 9.35 6.88
CA LYS A 235 -5.41 9.76 5.77
C LYS A 235 -4.34 8.73 5.45
N ALA A 236 -3.98 8.65 4.18
CA ALA A 236 -2.81 7.90 3.72
C ALA A 236 -1.50 8.67 3.97
N PRO A 237 -0.37 7.97 4.07
CA PRO A 237 -0.27 6.53 4.29
C PRO A 237 -0.57 6.16 5.74
N ALA A 238 -1.33 5.10 5.96
CA ALA A 238 -1.65 4.56 7.27
C ALA A 238 -0.86 3.26 7.51
N GLN A 239 -0.04 3.24 8.57
CA GLN A 239 0.76 2.08 8.94
C GLN A 239 0.44 1.67 10.38
N ASN A 240 -0.44 0.68 10.55
CA ASN A 240 -0.87 0.22 11.86
C ASN A 240 -1.61 1.28 12.70
N GLU A 241 -2.42 2.10 12.04
CA GLU A 241 -3.32 2.99 12.74
C GLU A 241 -4.38 2.17 13.48
N PHE A 242 -4.71 2.56 14.70
CA PHE A 242 -5.66 1.79 15.47
C PHE A 242 -6.90 2.58 15.87
N VAL A 243 -8.03 1.87 15.87
CA VAL A 243 -9.33 2.36 16.33
C VAL A 243 -9.88 1.37 17.35
N THR A 244 -10.13 1.81 18.55
CA THR A 244 -10.79 1.02 19.58
C THR A 244 -12.29 1.22 19.48
N VAL A 245 -13.06 0.13 19.42
CA VAL A 245 -14.52 0.15 19.26
C VAL A 245 -15.16 -0.27 20.58
N GLU A 246 -15.92 0.64 21.19
CA GLU A 246 -16.63 0.39 22.43
C GLU A 246 -18.11 0.13 22.13
N PHE A 247 -18.61 -0.99 22.59
CA PHE A 247 -20.04 -1.34 22.56
C PHE A 247 -20.68 -1.16 23.91
N SER A 248 -21.94 -0.83 23.92
CA SER A 248 -22.74 -0.80 25.14
C SER A 248 -24.21 -1.15 24.85
N ILE A 249 -24.88 -1.68 25.87
CA ILE A 249 -26.30 -2.02 25.80
C ILE A 249 -27.06 -1.22 26.86
N GLU A 250 -28.27 -0.78 26.49
CA GLU A 250 -29.22 -0.14 27.40
C GLU A 250 -30.58 -0.82 27.25
N GLY A 251 -31.31 -1.02 28.35
CA GLY A 251 -32.66 -1.56 28.29
C GLY A 251 -33.58 -0.65 27.48
N SER A 252 -34.36 -1.21 26.58
CA SER A 252 -35.37 -0.46 25.83
C SER A 252 -36.60 -0.19 26.66
N ASN A 253 -37.15 1.06 26.58
CA ASN A 253 -38.40 1.46 27.23
C ASN A 253 -38.45 1.19 28.75
N GLY A 254 -37.33 1.31 29.47
CA GLY A 254 -37.26 1.03 30.91
C GLY A 254 -37.27 -0.45 31.28
N ASN A 255 -37.13 -1.35 30.30
CA ASN A 255 -37.01 -2.76 30.55
C ASN A 255 -35.67 -3.09 31.18
N ILE A 256 -35.66 -4.13 31.99
CA ILE A 256 -34.45 -4.69 32.62
C ILE A 256 -33.78 -5.59 31.62
N ILE A 257 -32.44 -5.47 31.48
CA ILE A 257 -31.64 -6.40 30.70
C ILE A 257 -31.38 -7.63 31.58
N PRO A 258 -31.76 -8.84 31.19
CA PRO A 258 -31.49 -10.03 31.98
C PRO A 258 -30.00 -10.23 32.24
N ALA A 259 -29.62 -10.81 33.36
CA ALA A 259 -28.24 -11.22 33.59
C ALA A 259 -27.80 -12.29 32.61
N GLY A 260 -26.61 -12.16 32.05
CA GLY A 260 -26.09 -13.12 31.07
C GLY A 260 -24.91 -12.60 30.27
N ASN A 261 -24.39 -13.46 29.40
CA ASN A 261 -23.38 -13.10 28.43
C ASN A 261 -24.03 -12.91 27.06
N TYR A 262 -23.85 -11.73 26.50
CA TYR A 262 -24.39 -11.36 25.20
C TYR A 262 -23.24 -11.22 24.19
N VAL A 263 -23.32 -12.01 23.13
CA VAL A 263 -22.32 -12.03 22.05
C VAL A 263 -23.02 -11.65 20.76
N ASN A 264 -22.52 -10.62 20.12
CA ASN A 264 -22.97 -10.23 18.79
C ASN A 264 -21.88 -10.45 17.76
N LYS A 265 -22.27 -10.88 16.56
CA LYS A 265 -21.38 -10.93 15.43
C LYS A 265 -21.29 -9.57 14.80
N VAL A 266 -20.07 -9.11 14.58
CA VAL A 266 -19.81 -7.84 13.90
C VAL A 266 -18.89 -8.06 12.72
N LYS A 267 -19.11 -7.28 11.66
CA LYS A 267 -18.24 -7.26 10.50
C LYS A 267 -17.73 -5.84 10.33
N TYR A 268 -16.40 -5.72 10.34
CA TYR A 268 -15.74 -4.47 10.03
C TYR A 268 -15.35 -4.45 8.55
N VAL A 269 -15.58 -3.34 7.89
CA VAL A 269 -15.25 -3.14 6.48
C VAL A 269 -14.33 -1.93 6.36
N LEU A 270 -13.20 -2.13 5.69
CA LEU A 270 -12.27 -1.08 5.35
C LEU A 270 -12.35 -0.84 3.84
N ARG A 271 -12.47 0.40 3.45
CA ARG A 271 -12.53 0.79 2.03
C ARG A 271 -11.85 2.13 1.80
N GLU A 272 -11.60 2.44 0.55
CA GLU A 272 -11.10 3.73 0.12
C GLU A 272 -12.03 4.87 0.60
N GLY A 273 -11.43 5.94 1.09
CA GLY A 273 -12.14 7.14 1.50
C GLY A 273 -12.59 7.91 0.27
N GLU A 274 -13.86 8.22 0.18
CA GLU A 274 -14.35 9.24 -0.73
C GLU A 274 -14.01 10.61 -0.15
N GLU A 275 -13.49 11.52 -0.98
CA GLU A 275 -13.22 12.92 -0.64
C GLU A 275 -14.46 13.68 -0.14
#